data_20acc5af3fd284666ee96a7f7e459ddb
#
_entry.id   20acc5af3fd284666ee96a7f7e459ddb
#
_cell.length_a   1.000
_cell.length_b   1.000
_cell.length_c   1.000
_cell.angle_alpha   90.00
_cell.angle_beta   90.00
_cell.angle_gamma   90.00
#
_symmetry.space_group_name_H-M   'P 1'
#
loop_
_entity.id
_entity.type
_entity.pdbx_description
1 polymer ?
#
loop_
_entity_poly.entity_id
_entity_poly.type
_entity_poly.pdbx_seq_one_letter_code
_entity_poly.pdbx_strand_id
1 'polypeptide(L)'
;MKKPNFSWKRVADSFSTRSFRAGGYSVAAAAIVLAIAVMVNVFAAALPASVTKFDTTANQLFTLSEQTEKLVGGLTDEVTVYWIVRSGREESYLESLLSRYQSLSDKIRVVKKDPDVFPTFTQQYTDSFTENSLIVQSGERYRYVDYNDIFVMDYTSYYYYGTENWSFCGESELTSAIDYVVSENLPKVYLLTGHGESSLSDSFTSAVKQQNIETAELSLLTLESVPADADCILINAPQSDISLDEQSKLREYLGNGGNLFLITDQPKNEKLYNLEALMADYGVSTVDGIVVESDQSHYVWGTPYFLLPDIASHAITTPLTDGGYRVLLPISQGLTVADDLRDTLSVTKLLTTSSSAFAKAAGYDLTTYEKEEGDVNGPFALAVAISDTVDDGITSDIVWVSSAALVDDQTNTQVSGGNQDFFLNALGYLCQAEQSSLSIHAKSLSSDTLTMDSAAVSALTVAVVGVIPAAVITLGIVIWIRRKRR
;
A
#
# COMPACT_ATOMS: atom_id res chain seq x y z
N MET A 1 62.49 47.62 43.53
CA MET A 1 61.46 47.16 42.62
C MET A 1 60.85 48.32 41.86
N LYS A 2 61.19 48.53 40.61
CA LYS A 2 60.63 49.60 39.76
C LYS A 2 59.22 49.20 39.33
N LYS A 3 58.18 49.98 39.62
CA LYS A 3 56.83 49.79 39.16
C LYS A 3 56.81 49.93 37.61
N PRO A 4 56.15 49.03 36.89
CA PRO A 4 56.05 49.17 35.44
C PRO A 4 55.16 50.39 35.14
N ASN A 5 55.72 51.37 34.39
CA ASN A 5 54.95 52.49 33.85
C ASN A 5 54.01 51.99 32.75
N PHE A 6 52.75 51.84 33.08
CA PHE A 6 51.67 51.59 32.13
C PHE A 6 51.38 52.85 31.35
N SER A 7 51.70 52.90 30.07
CA SER A 7 51.47 54.06 29.21
C SER A 7 50.44 53.65 28.09
N TRP A 8 49.29 54.29 28.11
CA TRP A 8 48.26 54.14 27.11
C TRP A 8 48.75 54.40 25.68
N LYS A 9 49.75 55.27 25.49
CA LYS A 9 50.38 55.49 24.18
C LYS A 9 51.03 54.19 23.62
N ARG A 10 51.75 53.43 24.47
CA ARG A 10 52.39 52.15 24.01
C ARG A 10 51.36 51.12 23.65
N VAL A 11 50.23 51.09 24.28
CA VAL A 11 49.11 50.21 23.96
C VAL A 11 48.51 50.64 22.62
N ALA A 12 48.28 51.93 22.39
CA ALA A 12 47.77 52.44 21.12
C ALA A 12 48.72 52.19 19.94
N ASP A 13 50.03 52.37 20.16
CA ASP A 13 51.08 52.12 19.15
C ASP A 13 51.18 50.59 18.82
N SER A 14 50.91 49.72 19.77
CA SER A 14 50.84 48.28 19.55
C SER A 14 49.74 47.84 18.55
N PHE A 15 48.60 48.57 18.55
CA PHE A 15 47.50 48.36 17.60
C PHE A 15 47.85 48.76 16.15
N SER A 16 48.89 49.59 15.95
CA SER A 16 49.32 50.03 14.62
C SER A 16 50.39 49.14 13.99
N THR A 17 50.94 48.17 14.71
CA THR A 17 52.00 47.29 14.20
C THR A 17 51.48 46.34 13.12
N ARG A 18 52.34 46.00 12.11
CA ARG A 18 52.00 45.04 11.01
C ARG A 18 51.55 43.67 11.58
N SER A 19 52.18 43.22 12.66
CA SER A 19 51.88 41.94 13.32
C SER A 19 50.50 41.97 13.98
N PHE A 20 50.09 43.08 14.62
CA PHE A 20 48.77 43.23 15.23
C PHE A 20 47.67 43.28 14.15
N ARG A 21 47.92 44.03 13.05
CA ARG A 21 46.98 44.09 11.93
C ARG A 21 46.80 42.71 11.29
N ALA A 22 47.89 41.95 11.04
CA ALA A 22 47.80 40.61 10.51
C ALA A 22 47.05 39.63 11.44
N GLY A 23 47.32 39.71 12.74
CA GLY A 23 46.59 38.94 13.76
C GLY A 23 45.10 39.35 13.85
N GLY A 24 44.84 40.69 13.80
CA GLY A 24 43.48 41.22 13.78
C GLY A 24 42.66 40.75 12.57
N TYR A 25 43.27 40.74 11.37
CA TYR A 25 42.60 40.18 10.17
C TYR A 25 42.32 38.69 10.31
N SER A 26 43.24 37.92 10.91
CA SER A 26 43.04 36.49 11.13
C SER A 26 41.91 36.23 12.11
N VAL A 27 41.82 37.01 13.20
CA VAL A 27 40.70 36.91 14.18
C VAL A 27 39.38 37.34 13.55
N ALA A 28 39.38 38.43 12.78
CA ALA A 28 38.20 38.89 12.07
C ALA A 28 37.72 37.87 11.03
N ALA A 29 38.63 37.29 10.28
CA ALA A 29 38.32 36.21 9.33
C ALA A 29 37.75 34.96 10.03
N ALA A 30 38.35 34.53 11.14
CA ALA A 30 37.84 33.44 11.95
C ALA A 30 36.43 33.73 12.53
N ALA A 31 36.17 34.96 13.02
CA ALA A 31 34.87 35.37 13.50
C ALA A 31 33.81 35.37 12.37
N ILE A 32 34.17 35.83 11.18
CA ILE A 32 33.29 35.82 10.01
C ILE A 32 32.96 34.37 9.61
N VAL A 33 33.96 33.47 9.55
CA VAL A 33 33.74 32.03 9.23
C VAL A 33 32.84 31.41 10.29
N LEU A 34 33.04 31.69 11.57
CA LEU A 34 32.18 31.19 12.64
C LEU A 34 30.75 31.73 12.51
N ALA A 35 30.58 33.02 12.22
CA ALA A 35 29.27 33.63 12.00
C ALA A 35 28.55 33.01 10.77
N ILE A 36 29.29 32.75 9.67
CA ILE A 36 28.73 32.04 8.50
C ILE A 36 28.32 30.62 8.87
N ALA A 37 29.15 29.88 9.61
CA ALA A 37 28.84 28.54 10.04
C ALA A 37 27.58 28.49 10.95
N VAL A 38 27.44 29.45 11.87
CA VAL A 38 26.25 29.61 12.71
C VAL A 38 25.01 29.94 11.84
N MET A 39 25.14 30.92 10.92
CA MET A 39 24.03 31.27 10.01
C MET A 39 23.61 30.11 9.12
N VAL A 40 24.56 29.35 8.57
CA VAL A 40 24.25 28.16 7.77
C VAL A 40 23.51 27.10 8.60
N ASN A 41 23.94 26.88 9.87
CA ASN A 41 23.27 25.94 10.76
C ASN A 41 21.85 26.42 11.13
N VAL A 42 21.66 27.69 11.44
CA VAL A 42 20.35 28.27 11.73
C VAL A 42 19.44 28.20 10.50
N PHE A 43 20.00 28.51 9.32
CA PHE A 43 19.25 28.40 8.06
C PHE A 43 18.87 26.95 7.76
N ALA A 44 19.80 25.99 7.91
CA ALA A 44 19.52 24.58 7.72
C ALA A 44 18.47 24.05 8.70
N ALA A 45 18.49 24.50 9.94
CA ALA A 45 17.49 24.15 10.95
C ALA A 45 16.10 24.76 10.70
N ALA A 46 16.04 25.88 9.96
CA ALA A 46 14.78 26.54 9.58
C ALA A 46 14.15 25.98 8.30
N LEU A 47 14.89 25.16 7.54
CA LEU A 47 14.34 24.52 6.34
C LEU A 47 13.36 23.39 6.72
N PRO A 48 12.28 23.19 5.94
CA PRO A 48 11.36 22.07 6.13
C PRO A 48 12.10 20.73 6.13
N ALA A 49 11.59 19.77 6.89
CA ALA A 49 12.16 18.43 6.99
C ALA A 49 12.24 17.71 5.62
N SER A 50 11.32 18.02 4.71
CA SER A 50 11.28 17.52 3.33
C SER A 50 12.53 17.88 2.49
N VAL A 51 13.19 19.00 2.83
CA VAL A 51 14.39 19.46 2.11
C VAL A 51 15.69 19.05 2.83
N THR A 52 15.65 18.85 4.14
CA THR A 52 16.84 18.60 4.97
C THR A 52 17.04 17.15 5.36
N LYS A 53 15.97 16.34 5.34
CA LYS A 53 16.00 14.92 5.71
C LYS A 53 15.80 14.06 4.47
N PHE A 54 16.89 13.59 3.88
CA PHE A 54 16.85 12.59 2.81
C PHE A 54 16.66 11.22 3.45
N ASP A 55 15.68 10.47 2.92
CA ASP A 55 15.51 9.07 3.28
C ASP A 55 16.60 8.26 2.61
N THR A 56 17.51 7.71 3.41
CA THR A 56 18.62 6.88 2.97
C THR A 56 18.41 5.40 3.28
N THR A 57 17.22 5.04 3.78
CA THR A 57 16.86 3.65 4.04
C THR A 57 16.61 2.91 2.72
N ALA A 58 17.05 1.65 2.64
CA ALA A 58 16.88 0.84 1.43
C ALA A 58 15.39 0.69 1.05
N ASN A 59 14.51 0.65 2.04
CA ASN A 59 13.07 0.44 1.87
C ASN A 59 12.26 1.75 1.90
N GLN A 60 12.92 2.90 1.77
CA GLN A 60 12.29 4.24 1.79
C GLN A 60 11.30 4.41 2.96
N LEU A 61 11.70 3.99 4.16
CA LEU A 61 10.85 3.90 5.36
C LEU A 61 10.13 5.21 5.70
N PHE A 62 10.74 6.34 5.34
CA PHE A 62 10.24 7.67 5.67
C PHE A 62 9.78 8.47 4.44
N THR A 63 9.83 7.91 3.25
CA THR A 63 9.26 8.54 2.05
C THR A 63 7.77 8.29 2.03
N LEU A 64 6.96 9.34 1.98
CA LEU A 64 5.51 9.22 1.92
C LEU A 64 5.06 8.93 0.49
N SER A 65 3.96 8.20 0.35
CA SER A 65 3.33 7.90 -0.93
C SER A 65 2.63 9.14 -1.49
N GLU A 66 2.44 9.19 -2.81
CA GLU A 66 1.71 10.28 -3.47
C GLU A 66 0.27 10.38 -2.95
N GLN A 67 -0.35 9.26 -2.60
CA GLN A 67 -1.69 9.22 -2.01
C GLN A 67 -1.72 9.96 -0.67
N THR A 68 -0.77 9.66 0.23
CA THR A 68 -0.63 10.36 1.50
C THR A 68 -0.41 11.85 1.29
N GLU A 69 0.49 12.24 0.37
CA GLU A 69 0.77 13.64 0.07
C GLU A 69 -0.47 14.36 -0.46
N LYS A 70 -1.24 13.73 -1.34
CA LYS A 70 -2.49 14.28 -1.89
C LYS A 70 -3.55 14.45 -0.81
N LEU A 71 -3.82 13.42 0.00
CA LEU A 71 -4.82 13.46 1.07
C LEU A 71 -4.47 14.52 2.10
N VAL A 72 -3.26 14.43 2.66
CA VAL A 72 -2.80 15.30 3.75
C VAL A 72 -2.63 16.74 3.28
N GLY A 73 -2.13 16.95 2.05
CA GLY A 73 -2.00 18.28 1.44
C GLY A 73 -3.34 18.91 1.08
N GLY A 74 -4.39 18.12 0.87
CA GLY A 74 -5.76 18.56 0.55
C GLY A 74 -6.66 18.79 1.77
N LEU A 75 -6.19 18.59 2.99
CA LEU A 75 -7.00 18.72 4.20
C LEU A 75 -7.59 20.13 4.36
N THR A 76 -8.90 20.22 4.56
CA THR A 76 -9.65 21.44 4.88
C THR A 76 -9.83 21.58 6.38
N ASP A 77 -10.04 20.48 7.08
CA ASP A 77 -10.35 20.42 8.51
C ASP A 77 -9.10 20.17 9.35
N GLU A 78 -9.15 20.61 10.61
CA GLU A 78 -8.08 20.34 11.56
C GLU A 78 -8.12 18.89 12.04
N VAL A 79 -6.98 18.21 11.96
CA VAL A 79 -6.80 16.85 12.47
C VAL A 79 -5.79 16.88 13.62
N THR A 80 -6.21 16.39 14.78
CA THR A 80 -5.32 16.21 15.93
C THR A 80 -4.95 14.75 16.08
N VAL A 81 -3.65 14.47 16.06
CA VAL A 81 -3.09 13.15 16.34
C VAL A 81 -2.56 13.14 17.77
N TYR A 82 -3.25 12.46 18.67
CA TYR A 82 -2.76 12.24 20.03
C TYR A 82 -1.86 11.02 20.05
N TRP A 83 -0.61 11.21 20.40
CA TRP A 83 0.36 10.13 20.55
C TRP A 83 0.45 9.72 22.02
N ILE A 84 0.02 8.49 22.31
CA ILE A 84 -0.06 7.95 23.68
C ILE A 84 1.30 7.36 24.04
N VAL A 85 2.12 8.14 24.74
CA VAL A 85 3.50 7.75 25.03
C VAL A 85 4.00 8.38 26.31
N ARG A 86 4.75 7.60 27.13
CA ARG A 86 5.50 8.12 28.27
C ARG A 86 6.70 8.91 27.80
N SER A 87 7.02 9.96 28.54
CA SER A 87 8.20 10.78 28.24
C SER A 87 9.48 9.95 28.24
N GLY A 88 10.23 10.00 27.13
CA GLY A 88 11.48 9.26 26.93
C GLY A 88 11.31 7.82 26.42
N ARG A 89 10.08 7.42 26.05
CA ARG A 89 9.77 6.14 25.41
C ARG A 89 9.17 6.27 24.03
N GLU A 90 9.40 7.43 23.41
CA GLU A 90 8.95 7.70 22.07
C GLU A 90 9.61 6.76 21.07
N GLU A 91 8.76 6.13 20.21
CA GLU A 91 9.22 5.29 19.12
C GLU A 91 9.76 6.18 17.98
N SER A 92 11.00 5.95 17.56
CA SER A 92 11.73 6.84 16.65
C SER A 92 11.15 6.86 15.22
N TYR A 93 10.61 5.73 14.75
CA TYR A 93 9.96 5.65 13.44
C TYR A 93 8.68 6.46 13.42
N LEU A 94 7.87 6.36 14.48
CA LEU A 94 6.66 7.15 14.64
C LEU A 94 6.95 8.65 14.77
N GLU A 95 7.96 9.05 15.54
CA GLU A 95 8.34 10.45 15.67
C GLU A 95 8.72 11.05 14.32
N SER A 96 9.47 10.29 13.53
CA SER A 96 9.88 10.70 12.18
C SER A 96 8.68 10.80 11.24
N LEU A 97 7.77 9.82 11.26
CA LEU A 97 6.54 9.81 10.45
C LEU A 97 5.66 11.02 10.81
N LEU A 98 5.31 11.17 12.07
CA LEU A 98 4.43 12.25 12.56
C LEU A 98 5.00 13.65 12.23
N SER A 99 6.33 13.82 12.34
CA SER A 99 7.00 15.06 11.94
C SER A 99 6.84 15.37 10.45
N ARG A 100 6.82 14.34 9.58
CA ARG A 100 6.60 14.51 8.13
C ARG A 100 5.16 14.92 7.83
N TYR A 101 4.18 14.27 8.46
CA TYR A 101 2.78 14.68 8.32
C TYR A 101 2.54 16.13 8.73
N GLN A 102 3.10 16.56 9.85
CA GLN A 102 3.03 17.97 10.27
C GLN A 102 3.72 18.94 9.30
N SER A 103 4.74 18.46 8.56
CA SER A 103 5.42 19.30 7.56
C SER A 103 4.66 19.37 6.23
N LEU A 104 3.77 18.41 5.94
CA LEU A 104 2.93 18.40 4.73
C LEU A 104 1.73 19.33 4.85
N SER A 105 1.14 19.45 6.06
CA SER A 105 -0.07 20.24 6.26
C SER A 105 -0.07 20.94 7.62
N ASP A 106 -0.41 22.23 7.63
CA ASP A 106 -0.65 23.02 8.84
C ASP A 106 -1.94 22.61 9.56
N LYS A 107 -2.77 21.79 8.93
CA LYS A 107 -3.99 21.21 9.49
C LYS A 107 -3.70 20.06 10.45
N ILE A 108 -2.52 19.43 10.39
CA ILE A 108 -2.17 18.33 11.26
C ILE A 108 -1.45 18.82 12.51
N ARG A 109 -2.02 18.50 13.66
CA ARG A 109 -1.44 18.80 14.97
C ARG A 109 -1.14 17.51 15.73
N VAL A 110 0.12 17.28 16.09
CA VAL A 110 0.52 16.15 16.94
C VAL A 110 0.63 16.59 18.40
N VAL A 111 0.00 15.85 19.30
CA VAL A 111 -0.03 16.14 20.75
C VAL A 111 0.35 14.86 21.50
N LYS A 112 1.52 14.86 22.17
CA LYS A 112 1.92 13.75 23.04
C LYS A 112 1.05 13.75 24.31
N LYS A 113 0.55 12.58 24.68
CA LYS A 113 -0.25 12.31 25.88
C LYS A 113 0.42 11.23 26.72
N ASP A 114 1.01 11.66 27.82
CA ASP A 114 1.61 10.73 28.78
C ASP A 114 0.49 10.08 29.61
N PRO A 115 0.31 8.75 29.53
CA PRO A 115 -0.76 8.05 30.25
C PRO A 115 -0.61 8.10 31.77
N ASP A 116 0.58 8.32 32.30
CA ASP A 116 0.81 8.46 33.73
C ASP A 116 0.36 9.85 34.23
N VAL A 117 0.38 10.85 33.33
CA VAL A 117 -0.08 12.22 33.63
C VAL A 117 -1.57 12.36 33.33
N PHE A 118 -2.06 11.71 32.28
CA PHE A 118 -3.44 11.78 31.81
C PHE A 118 -4.14 10.40 31.77
N PRO A 119 -4.29 9.71 32.91
CA PRO A 119 -4.74 8.31 32.92
C PRO A 119 -6.19 8.09 32.41
N THR A 120 -7.03 9.11 32.46
CA THR A 120 -8.42 9.03 31.99
C THR A 120 -8.61 9.47 30.53
N PHE A 121 -7.56 9.99 29.88
CA PHE A 121 -7.67 10.52 28.53
C PHE A 121 -8.01 9.40 27.51
N THR A 122 -7.30 8.29 27.59
CA THR A 122 -7.48 7.17 26.65
C THR A 122 -8.83 6.46 26.81
N GLN A 123 -9.40 6.46 28.03
CA GLN A 123 -10.68 5.84 28.33
C GLN A 123 -11.88 6.43 27.54
N GLN A 124 -11.71 7.63 26.97
CA GLN A 124 -12.71 8.27 26.12
C GLN A 124 -12.77 7.67 24.72
N TYR A 125 -11.71 6.96 24.31
CA TYR A 125 -11.48 6.50 22.95
C TYR A 125 -11.35 4.98 22.84
N THR A 126 -10.85 4.32 23.89
CA THR A 126 -10.62 2.88 23.90
C THR A 126 -10.63 2.33 25.33
N ASP A 127 -11.07 1.09 25.50
CA ASP A 127 -11.05 0.36 26.78
C ASP A 127 -9.63 -0.04 27.21
N SER A 128 -8.74 -0.23 26.24
CA SER A 128 -7.32 -0.56 26.46
C SER A 128 -6.45 0.13 25.42
N PHE A 129 -5.19 0.38 25.76
CA PHE A 129 -4.23 0.96 24.82
C PHE A 129 -2.86 0.31 24.99
N THR A 130 -2.12 0.29 23.89
CA THR A 130 -0.69 -0.06 23.86
C THR A 130 0.14 1.23 23.85
N GLU A 131 1.30 1.25 24.51
CA GLU A 131 2.20 2.42 24.46
C GLU A 131 2.68 2.67 23.02
N ASN A 132 2.78 3.93 22.60
CA ASN A 132 3.03 4.38 21.24
C ASN A 132 1.85 4.20 20.25
N SER A 133 0.64 3.92 20.74
CA SER A 133 -0.58 4.00 19.92
C SER A 133 -0.97 5.46 19.62
N LEU A 134 -1.80 5.63 18.58
CA LEU A 134 -2.28 6.92 18.13
C LEU A 134 -3.80 7.02 18.28
N ILE A 135 -4.30 8.23 18.55
CA ILE A 135 -5.72 8.57 18.42
C ILE A 135 -5.79 9.75 17.44
N VAL A 136 -6.39 9.53 16.29
CA VAL A 136 -6.60 10.54 15.26
C VAL A 136 -8.01 11.09 15.43
N GLN A 137 -8.15 12.41 15.51
CA GLN A 137 -9.44 13.06 15.74
C GLN A 137 -9.62 14.30 14.86
N SER A 138 -10.81 14.44 14.26
CA SER A 138 -11.30 15.65 13.62
C SER A 138 -12.75 15.90 14.04
N GLY A 139 -13.04 17.06 14.63
CA GLY A 139 -14.36 17.32 15.23
C GLY A 139 -14.75 16.29 16.28
N GLU A 140 -15.89 15.64 16.09
CA GLU A 140 -16.41 14.59 16.99
C GLU A 140 -15.94 13.18 16.56
N ARG A 141 -15.43 13.01 15.34
CA ARG A 141 -14.98 11.72 14.82
C ARG A 141 -13.55 11.43 15.25
N TYR A 142 -13.32 10.20 15.66
CA TYR A 142 -11.97 9.73 16.01
C TYR A 142 -11.76 8.28 15.57
N ARG A 143 -10.48 7.91 15.43
CA ARG A 143 -10.02 6.55 15.20
C ARG A 143 -8.82 6.25 16.09
N TYR A 144 -8.88 5.14 16.80
CA TYR A 144 -7.75 4.60 17.56
C TYR A 144 -6.94 3.68 16.65
N VAL A 145 -5.63 3.86 16.64
CA VAL A 145 -4.65 3.05 15.90
C VAL A 145 -3.72 2.41 16.92
N ASP A 146 -3.81 1.10 17.06
CA ASP A 146 -2.96 0.37 18.01
C ASP A 146 -1.51 0.29 17.53
N TYR A 147 -0.56 0.24 18.45
CA TYR A 147 0.85 0.05 18.15
C TYR A 147 1.13 -1.24 17.38
N ASN A 148 0.39 -2.31 17.68
CA ASN A 148 0.54 -3.60 17.02
C ASN A 148 0.02 -3.61 15.57
N ASP A 149 -0.85 -2.65 15.20
CA ASP A 149 -1.26 -2.43 13.80
C ASP A 149 -0.18 -1.63 13.04
N ILE A 150 0.56 -0.77 13.75
CA ILE A 150 1.65 0.03 13.17
C ILE A 150 2.91 -0.81 12.95
N PHE A 151 3.22 -1.73 13.87
CA PHE A 151 4.37 -2.62 13.81
C PHE A 151 3.90 -4.07 13.80
N VAL A 152 3.90 -4.67 12.62
CA VAL A 152 3.37 -6.02 12.39
C VAL A 152 4.53 -7.01 12.26
N MET A 153 4.48 -8.08 13.06
CA MET A 153 5.44 -9.18 13.00
C MET A 153 4.95 -10.27 12.07
N ASP A 154 5.80 -10.72 11.15
CA ASP A 154 5.53 -11.91 10.34
C ASP A 154 5.74 -13.18 11.17
N TYR A 155 4.67 -13.62 11.81
CA TYR A 155 4.68 -14.85 12.61
C TYR A 155 4.95 -16.11 11.79
N THR A 156 4.65 -16.10 10.49
CA THR A 156 4.91 -17.25 9.60
C THR A 156 6.40 -17.44 9.40
N SER A 157 7.12 -16.37 9.04
CA SER A 157 8.59 -16.40 8.96
C SER A 157 9.25 -16.73 10.28
N TYR A 158 8.72 -16.22 11.40
CA TYR A 158 9.22 -16.56 12.73
C TYR A 158 9.06 -18.06 13.05
N TYR A 159 7.87 -18.61 12.79
CA TYR A 159 7.57 -20.00 13.15
C TYR A 159 8.30 -21.02 12.25
N TYR A 160 8.38 -20.80 10.94
CA TYR A 160 8.98 -21.75 10.00
C TYR A 160 10.48 -21.57 9.80
N TYR A 161 11.00 -20.35 9.89
CA TYR A 161 12.39 -20.03 9.57
C TYR A 161 13.17 -19.45 10.75
N GLY A 162 12.51 -19.14 11.88
CA GLY A 162 13.14 -18.52 13.05
C GLY A 162 13.64 -17.11 12.81
N THR A 163 13.11 -16.42 11.79
CA THR A 163 13.49 -15.05 11.44
C THR A 163 12.44 -14.06 11.92
N GLU A 164 12.87 -13.05 12.68
CA GLU A 164 12.00 -11.95 13.09
C GLU A 164 11.91 -10.91 11.98
N ASN A 165 10.85 -10.98 11.18
CA ASN A 165 10.57 -10.00 10.15
C ASN A 165 9.47 -9.06 10.64
N TRP A 166 9.81 -7.79 10.77
CA TRP A 166 8.87 -6.74 11.15
C TRP A 166 8.55 -5.86 9.96
N SER A 167 7.29 -5.49 9.85
CA SER A 167 6.78 -4.52 8.88
C SER A 167 6.29 -3.27 9.59
N PHE A 168 6.58 -2.10 9.00
CA PHE A 168 6.12 -0.80 9.46
C PHE A 168 4.94 -0.36 8.61
N CYS A 169 3.74 -0.38 9.19
CA CYS A 169 2.48 0.01 8.57
C CYS A 169 2.03 1.43 8.99
N GLY A 170 2.92 2.22 9.63
CA GLY A 170 2.55 3.49 10.23
C GLY A 170 1.98 4.50 9.24
N GLU A 171 2.44 4.49 7.98
CA GLU A 171 1.90 5.38 6.95
C GLU A 171 0.49 4.98 6.56
N SER A 172 0.24 3.70 6.25
CA SER A 172 -1.09 3.21 5.87
C SER A 172 -2.11 3.43 6.98
N GLU A 173 -1.77 3.06 8.22
CA GLU A 173 -2.64 3.21 9.38
C GLU A 173 -2.98 4.67 9.69
N LEU A 174 -1.98 5.55 9.71
CA LEU A 174 -2.20 6.97 10.01
C LEU A 174 -2.99 7.66 8.89
N THR A 175 -2.66 7.39 7.62
CA THR A 175 -3.36 7.99 6.48
C THR A 175 -4.81 7.54 6.43
N SER A 176 -5.07 6.23 6.60
CA SER A 176 -6.42 5.68 6.70
C SER A 176 -7.21 6.28 7.88
N ALA A 177 -6.56 6.46 9.04
CA ALA A 177 -7.22 7.08 10.19
C ALA A 177 -7.56 8.56 9.94
N ILE A 178 -6.67 9.30 9.25
CA ILE A 178 -6.94 10.69 8.86
C ILE A 178 -8.12 10.74 7.88
N ASP A 179 -8.09 9.93 6.83
CA ASP A 179 -9.17 9.83 5.85
C ASP A 179 -10.50 9.53 6.52
N TYR A 180 -10.53 8.54 7.41
CA TYR A 180 -11.74 8.17 8.18
C TYR A 180 -12.35 9.35 8.93
N VAL A 181 -11.54 10.17 9.60
CA VAL A 181 -12.07 11.25 10.46
C VAL A 181 -12.51 12.48 9.68
N VAL A 182 -12.04 12.65 8.43
CA VAL A 182 -12.41 13.79 7.57
C VAL A 182 -13.47 13.45 6.53
N SER A 183 -13.66 12.17 6.17
CA SER A 183 -14.66 11.75 5.19
C SER A 183 -16.07 11.82 5.76
N GLU A 184 -17.00 12.46 5.08
CA GLU A 184 -18.39 12.57 5.51
C GLU A 184 -19.17 11.27 5.28
N ASN A 185 -18.92 10.61 4.15
CA ASN A 185 -19.57 9.36 3.77
C ASN A 185 -18.53 8.27 3.54
N LEU A 186 -18.70 7.13 4.18
CA LEU A 186 -17.87 5.95 3.98
C LEU A 186 -18.59 4.98 3.05
N PRO A 187 -17.90 4.38 2.07
CA PRO A 187 -18.48 3.36 1.22
C PRO A 187 -18.94 2.15 2.03
N LYS A 188 -20.07 1.55 1.64
CA LYS A 188 -20.63 0.40 2.32
C LYS A 188 -20.82 -0.78 1.38
N VAL A 189 -20.13 -1.87 1.68
CA VAL A 189 -20.17 -3.12 0.95
C VAL A 189 -21.00 -4.15 1.71
N TYR A 190 -22.00 -4.71 1.05
CA TYR A 190 -22.81 -5.78 1.60
C TYR A 190 -22.28 -7.15 1.15
N LEU A 191 -21.95 -8.00 2.11
CA LEU A 191 -21.49 -9.36 1.87
C LEU A 191 -22.71 -10.28 1.78
N LEU A 192 -22.98 -10.85 0.60
CA LEU A 192 -24.08 -11.79 0.43
C LEU A 192 -23.85 -13.04 1.27
N THR A 193 -24.90 -13.52 1.93
CA THR A 193 -24.90 -14.72 2.78
C THR A 193 -26.15 -15.54 2.53
N GLY A 194 -26.06 -16.86 2.73
CA GLY A 194 -27.19 -17.78 2.60
C GLY A 194 -26.93 -18.92 1.59
N HIS A 195 -25.87 -18.84 0.79
CA HIS A 195 -25.56 -19.81 -0.28
C HIS A 195 -24.22 -20.53 -0.04
N GLY A 196 -23.71 -20.48 1.21
CA GLY A 196 -22.41 -21.09 1.57
C GLY A 196 -21.21 -20.31 1.06
N GLU A 197 -21.35 -18.98 0.95
CA GLU A 197 -20.30 -18.07 0.57
C GLU A 197 -19.09 -18.19 1.52
N SER A 198 -17.90 -18.04 0.97
CA SER A 198 -16.69 -18.02 1.75
C SER A 198 -16.53 -16.67 2.45
N SER A 199 -16.20 -16.68 3.74
CA SER A 199 -15.83 -15.45 4.44
C SER A 199 -14.47 -14.93 3.95
N LEU A 200 -14.28 -13.61 4.00
CA LEU A 200 -12.94 -13.03 3.85
C LEU A 200 -12.05 -13.45 5.03
N SER A 201 -10.78 -13.66 4.78
CA SER A 201 -9.80 -13.88 5.85
C SER A 201 -9.64 -12.63 6.71
N ASP A 202 -8.99 -12.78 7.88
CA ASP A 202 -8.71 -11.64 8.77
C ASP A 202 -7.84 -10.58 8.09
N SER A 203 -6.89 -10.98 7.22
CA SER A 203 -6.02 -10.05 6.49
C SER A 203 -6.81 -9.22 5.46
N PHE A 204 -7.68 -9.86 4.67
CA PHE A 204 -8.53 -9.15 3.71
C PHE A 204 -9.58 -8.28 4.41
N THR A 205 -10.18 -8.77 5.49
CA THR A 205 -11.12 -7.97 6.30
C THR A 205 -10.45 -6.73 6.88
N SER A 206 -9.24 -6.88 7.42
CA SER A 206 -8.44 -5.75 7.92
C SER A 206 -8.08 -4.77 6.81
N ALA A 207 -7.70 -5.27 5.63
CA ALA A 207 -7.38 -4.43 4.48
C ALA A 207 -8.60 -3.64 3.98
N VAL A 208 -9.79 -4.24 3.92
CA VAL A 208 -11.06 -3.54 3.60
C VAL A 208 -11.33 -2.43 4.62
N LYS A 209 -11.17 -2.73 5.91
CA LYS A 209 -11.33 -1.74 6.99
C LYS A 209 -10.32 -0.59 6.89
N GLN A 210 -9.07 -0.88 6.49
CA GLN A 210 -8.04 0.13 6.27
C GLN A 210 -8.38 1.07 5.10
N GLN A 211 -9.15 0.60 4.12
CA GLN A 211 -9.70 1.42 3.03
C GLN A 211 -10.94 2.23 3.46
N ASN A 212 -11.29 2.23 4.74
CA ASN A 212 -12.48 2.90 5.28
C ASN A 212 -13.80 2.45 4.64
N ILE A 213 -13.83 1.21 4.15
CA ILE A 213 -15.04 0.59 3.62
C ILE A 213 -15.76 -0.13 4.76
N GLU A 214 -17.02 0.26 4.99
CA GLU A 214 -17.90 -0.44 5.93
C GLU A 214 -18.41 -1.73 5.31
N THR A 215 -18.45 -2.81 6.09
CA THR A 215 -19.03 -4.08 5.63
C THR A 215 -20.23 -4.48 6.49
N ALA A 216 -21.25 -5.04 5.85
CA ALA A 216 -22.42 -5.59 6.52
C ALA A 216 -22.85 -6.89 5.82
N GLU A 217 -23.42 -7.83 6.56
CA GLU A 217 -24.02 -9.04 5.98
C GLU A 217 -25.34 -8.72 5.29
N LEU A 218 -25.60 -9.39 4.15
CA LEU A 218 -26.82 -9.28 3.36
C LEU A 218 -27.43 -10.66 3.14
N SER A 219 -28.67 -10.88 3.60
CA SER A 219 -29.43 -12.07 3.24
C SER A 219 -30.66 -11.68 2.43
N LEU A 220 -30.62 -11.90 1.13
CA LEU A 220 -31.73 -11.62 0.21
C LEU A 220 -32.91 -12.59 0.39
N LEU A 221 -32.72 -13.69 1.10
CA LEU A 221 -33.79 -14.62 1.48
C LEU A 221 -34.82 -13.95 2.39
N THR A 222 -34.41 -12.98 3.20
CA THR A 222 -35.23 -12.37 4.24
C THR A 222 -35.66 -10.93 3.95
N LEU A 223 -34.98 -10.27 3.00
CA LEU A 223 -35.24 -8.88 2.65
C LEU A 223 -36.09 -8.76 1.37
N GLU A 224 -36.93 -7.76 1.30
CA GLU A 224 -37.75 -7.47 0.12
C GLU A 224 -36.92 -6.90 -1.04
N SER A 225 -35.85 -6.13 -0.73
CA SER A 225 -34.94 -5.52 -1.68
C SER A 225 -33.56 -5.34 -1.06
N VAL A 226 -32.56 -5.04 -1.90
CA VAL A 226 -31.24 -4.61 -1.46
C VAL A 226 -31.36 -3.28 -0.70
N PRO A 227 -30.64 -3.08 0.42
CA PRO A 227 -30.63 -1.81 1.14
C PRO A 227 -30.17 -0.64 0.26
N ALA A 228 -30.83 0.51 0.40
CA ALA A 228 -30.57 1.69 -0.43
C ALA A 228 -29.19 2.35 -0.16
N ASP A 229 -28.54 1.99 0.96
CA ASP A 229 -27.19 2.43 1.34
C ASP A 229 -26.10 1.45 0.90
N ALA A 230 -26.42 0.52 -0.01
CA ALA A 230 -25.44 -0.40 -0.58
C ALA A 230 -24.73 0.24 -1.76
N ASP A 231 -23.46 0.58 -1.59
CA ASP A 231 -22.60 1.05 -2.68
C ASP A 231 -22.13 -0.11 -3.57
N CYS A 232 -21.92 -1.30 -2.95
CA CYS A 232 -21.55 -2.51 -3.67
C CYS A 232 -22.05 -3.76 -2.91
N ILE A 233 -22.38 -4.82 -3.67
CA ILE A 233 -22.61 -6.16 -3.11
C ILE A 233 -21.38 -7.01 -3.46
N LEU A 234 -20.80 -7.71 -2.48
CA LEU A 234 -19.79 -8.74 -2.67
C LEU A 234 -20.43 -10.13 -2.53
N ILE A 235 -20.32 -10.95 -3.58
CA ILE A 235 -20.66 -12.37 -3.57
C ILE A 235 -19.36 -13.15 -3.68
N ASN A 236 -18.97 -13.84 -2.60
CA ASN A 236 -17.67 -14.51 -2.51
C ASN A 236 -17.81 -16.03 -2.53
N ALA A 237 -17.56 -16.64 -3.69
CA ALA A 237 -17.51 -18.09 -3.89
C ALA A 237 -18.72 -18.86 -3.32
N PRO A 238 -19.96 -18.56 -3.75
CA PRO A 238 -21.16 -19.26 -3.28
C PRO A 238 -21.07 -20.74 -3.66
N GLN A 239 -21.53 -21.62 -2.76
CA GLN A 239 -21.51 -23.07 -2.93
C GLN A 239 -22.85 -23.64 -3.41
N SER A 240 -23.92 -22.86 -3.35
CA SER A 240 -25.24 -23.16 -3.90
C SER A 240 -25.78 -21.97 -4.66
N ASP A 241 -26.69 -22.24 -5.59
CA ASP A 241 -27.26 -21.21 -6.46
C ASP A 241 -28.25 -20.30 -5.71
N ILE A 242 -28.37 -19.06 -6.16
CA ILE A 242 -29.39 -18.11 -5.73
C ILE A 242 -30.77 -18.53 -6.26
N SER A 243 -31.83 -18.20 -5.54
CA SER A 243 -33.19 -18.41 -6.03
C SER A 243 -33.56 -17.42 -7.13
N LEU A 244 -34.64 -17.70 -7.89
CA LEU A 244 -35.16 -16.77 -8.89
C LEU A 244 -35.65 -15.44 -8.29
N ASP A 245 -36.11 -15.45 -7.04
CA ASP A 245 -36.52 -14.26 -6.33
C ASP A 245 -35.30 -13.38 -6.01
N GLU A 246 -34.24 -13.97 -5.51
CA GLU A 246 -32.97 -13.26 -5.23
C GLU A 246 -32.32 -12.74 -6.51
N GLN A 247 -32.33 -13.55 -7.59
CA GLN A 247 -31.88 -13.11 -8.92
C GLN A 247 -32.64 -11.87 -9.38
N SER A 248 -33.98 -11.83 -9.13
CA SER A 248 -34.82 -10.69 -9.49
C SER A 248 -34.45 -9.43 -8.68
N LYS A 249 -34.16 -9.58 -7.37
CA LYS A 249 -33.73 -8.49 -6.49
C LYS A 249 -32.35 -7.95 -6.91
N LEU A 250 -31.41 -8.84 -7.26
CA LEU A 250 -30.10 -8.43 -7.79
C LEU A 250 -30.23 -7.71 -9.15
N ARG A 251 -31.09 -8.22 -10.04
CA ARG A 251 -31.36 -7.57 -11.33
C ARG A 251 -31.96 -6.17 -11.15
N GLU A 252 -32.89 -6.01 -10.21
CA GLU A 252 -33.47 -4.70 -9.88
C GLU A 252 -32.40 -3.76 -9.31
N TYR A 253 -31.57 -4.23 -8.39
CA TYR A 253 -30.49 -3.46 -7.79
C TYR A 253 -29.51 -2.96 -8.86
N LEU A 254 -29.03 -3.85 -9.73
CA LEU A 254 -28.11 -3.52 -10.84
C LEU A 254 -28.79 -2.60 -11.85
N GLY A 255 -30.08 -2.85 -12.17
CA GLY A 255 -30.87 -2.00 -13.06
C GLY A 255 -31.11 -0.58 -12.54
N ASN A 256 -30.89 -0.33 -11.25
CA ASN A 256 -30.96 0.98 -10.62
C ASN A 256 -29.58 1.62 -10.39
N GLY A 257 -28.51 1.08 -10.97
CA GLY A 257 -27.15 1.61 -10.86
C GLY A 257 -26.35 1.06 -9.67
N GLY A 258 -26.80 -0.06 -9.06
CA GLY A 258 -26.03 -0.75 -8.04
C GLY A 258 -24.80 -1.44 -8.62
N ASN A 259 -23.81 -1.74 -7.78
CA ASN A 259 -22.56 -2.34 -8.19
C ASN A 259 -22.34 -3.73 -7.57
N LEU A 260 -21.65 -4.62 -8.29
CA LEU A 260 -21.46 -6.01 -7.88
C LEU A 260 -19.99 -6.43 -8.01
N PHE A 261 -19.43 -6.95 -6.93
CA PHE A 261 -18.20 -7.74 -6.99
C PHE A 261 -18.55 -9.21 -6.86
N LEU A 262 -18.34 -9.95 -7.93
CA LEU A 262 -18.60 -11.37 -7.98
C LEU A 262 -17.28 -12.16 -8.04
N ILE A 263 -17.08 -13.04 -7.09
CA ILE A 263 -16.00 -14.01 -7.09
C ILE A 263 -16.66 -15.38 -7.16
N THR A 264 -16.33 -16.16 -8.18
CA THR A 264 -16.82 -17.54 -8.33
C THR A 264 -15.67 -18.52 -8.33
N ASP A 265 -15.97 -19.78 -8.13
CA ASP A 265 -15.04 -20.88 -8.26
C ASP A 265 -15.60 -21.92 -9.25
N GLN A 266 -14.78 -22.85 -9.71
CA GLN A 266 -15.29 -24.01 -10.42
C GLN A 266 -16.25 -24.77 -9.50
N PRO A 267 -17.52 -24.95 -9.88
CA PRO A 267 -18.50 -25.65 -9.04
C PRO A 267 -18.06 -27.09 -8.73
N LYS A 268 -18.09 -27.46 -7.45
CA LYS A 268 -17.80 -28.84 -7.01
C LYS A 268 -19.00 -29.76 -7.06
N ASN A 269 -20.19 -29.22 -6.79
CA ASN A 269 -21.42 -29.98 -6.65
C ASN A 269 -22.48 -29.56 -7.67
N GLU A 270 -22.95 -28.33 -7.59
CA GLU A 270 -24.05 -27.82 -8.42
C GLU A 270 -23.60 -26.57 -9.16
N LYS A 271 -24.07 -26.42 -10.40
CA LYS A 271 -23.86 -25.19 -11.17
C LYS A 271 -24.74 -24.08 -10.65
N LEU A 272 -24.26 -22.86 -10.73
CA LEU A 272 -24.95 -21.67 -10.28
C LEU A 272 -25.82 -21.07 -11.41
N TYR A 273 -26.80 -21.87 -11.89
CA TYR A 273 -27.58 -21.55 -13.10
C TYR A 273 -28.26 -20.18 -13.07
N ASN A 274 -28.84 -19.80 -11.93
CA ASN A 274 -29.52 -18.48 -11.82
C ASN A 274 -28.51 -17.34 -11.77
N LEU A 275 -27.40 -17.53 -11.06
CA LEU A 275 -26.34 -16.54 -11.00
C LEU A 275 -25.63 -16.41 -12.37
N GLU A 276 -25.33 -17.53 -13.05
CA GLU A 276 -24.76 -17.52 -14.40
C GLU A 276 -25.72 -16.87 -15.41
N ALA A 277 -27.04 -17.13 -15.30
CA ALA A 277 -28.03 -16.51 -16.16
C ALA A 277 -28.13 -15.00 -15.93
N LEU A 278 -27.98 -14.54 -14.67
CA LEU A 278 -27.86 -13.09 -14.39
C LEU A 278 -26.66 -12.49 -15.09
N MET A 279 -25.50 -13.14 -15.03
CA MET A 279 -24.28 -12.63 -15.66
C MET A 279 -24.32 -12.72 -17.19
N ALA A 280 -25.02 -13.70 -17.76
CA ALA A 280 -25.25 -13.80 -19.19
C ALA A 280 -26.06 -12.61 -19.74
N ASP A 281 -26.97 -12.00 -18.96
CA ASP A 281 -27.66 -10.77 -19.31
C ASP A 281 -26.70 -9.57 -19.47
N TYR A 282 -25.52 -9.67 -18.82
CA TYR A 282 -24.42 -8.70 -18.91
C TYR A 282 -23.31 -9.15 -19.88
N GLY A 283 -23.62 -10.11 -20.74
CA GLY A 283 -22.77 -10.54 -21.85
C GLY A 283 -21.56 -11.39 -21.47
N VAL A 284 -21.52 -11.96 -20.26
CA VAL A 284 -20.40 -12.81 -19.79
C VAL A 284 -20.94 -14.16 -19.34
N SER A 285 -20.27 -15.24 -19.79
CA SER A 285 -20.65 -16.61 -19.48
C SER A 285 -19.42 -17.42 -19.06
N THR A 286 -19.64 -18.44 -18.25
CA THR A 286 -18.61 -19.40 -17.83
C THR A 286 -18.34 -20.46 -18.91
N VAL A 287 -17.14 -20.99 -18.91
CA VAL A 287 -16.77 -22.20 -19.65
C VAL A 287 -16.61 -23.33 -18.64
N ASP A 288 -17.24 -24.48 -18.93
CA ASP A 288 -17.14 -25.64 -18.04
C ASP A 288 -15.70 -26.15 -17.95
N GLY A 289 -15.27 -26.42 -16.71
CA GLY A 289 -13.98 -27.03 -16.43
C GLY A 289 -12.96 -26.08 -15.84
N ILE A 290 -11.82 -26.64 -15.44
CA ILE A 290 -10.69 -25.89 -14.86
C ILE A 290 -9.76 -25.49 -15.99
N VAL A 291 -9.37 -24.20 -15.99
CA VAL A 291 -8.40 -23.69 -16.96
C VAL A 291 -7.01 -24.21 -16.65
N VAL A 292 -6.37 -24.74 -17.69
CA VAL A 292 -5.00 -25.23 -17.70
C VAL A 292 -4.20 -24.43 -18.72
N GLU A 293 -3.02 -23.99 -18.33
CA GLU A 293 -2.12 -23.21 -19.16
C GLU A 293 -1.00 -24.08 -19.71
N SER A 294 -0.72 -23.99 -21.00
CA SER A 294 0.40 -24.69 -21.62
C SER A 294 1.67 -23.86 -21.74
N ASP A 295 1.54 -22.55 -21.67
CA ASP A 295 2.68 -21.63 -21.69
C ASP A 295 3.27 -21.50 -20.27
N GLN A 296 4.52 -21.95 -20.10
CA GLN A 296 5.23 -21.94 -18.81
C GLN A 296 5.44 -20.53 -18.22
N SER A 297 5.30 -19.48 -19.01
CA SER A 297 5.38 -18.10 -18.51
C SER A 297 4.09 -17.64 -17.80
N HIS A 298 2.99 -18.38 -17.96
CA HIS A 298 1.65 -18.06 -17.47
C HIS A 298 1.17 -18.96 -16.32
N TYR A 299 2.06 -19.75 -15.74
CA TYR A 299 1.76 -20.52 -14.53
C TYR A 299 3.00 -20.69 -13.65
N VAL A 300 2.83 -21.07 -12.38
CA VAL A 300 3.92 -21.20 -11.41
C VAL A 300 4.11 -22.63 -10.92
N TRP A 301 5.31 -22.91 -10.38
CA TRP A 301 5.72 -24.16 -9.72
C TRP A 301 5.53 -25.42 -10.55
N GLY A 302 5.51 -25.31 -11.87
CA GLY A 302 5.27 -26.46 -12.74
C GLY A 302 3.83 -27.01 -12.64
N THR A 303 2.90 -26.23 -12.10
CA THR A 303 1.49 -26.61 -11.92
C THR A 303 0.61 -25.78 -12.84
N PRO A 304 0.18 -26.35 -14.00
CA PRO A 304 -0.45 -25.59 -15.08
C PRO A 304 -1.80 -24.94 -14.77
N TYR A 305 -2.42 -25.22 -13.64
CA TYR A 305 -3.65 -24.58 -13.17
C TYR A 305 -3.40 -23.53 -12.05
N PHE A 306 -2.14 -23.19 -11.75
CA PHE A 306 -1.76 -22.06 -10.92
C PHE A 306 -1.41 -20.88 -11.83
N LEU A 307 -2.45 -20.19 -12.27
CA LEU A 307 -2.38 -19.26 -13.40
C LEU A 307 -1.81 -17.89 -13.01
N LEU A 308 -0.86 -17.41 -13.84
CA LEU A 308 -0.37 -16.04 -13.86
C LEU A 308 -0.88 -15.33 -15.11
N PRO A 309 -2.07 -14.74 -15.10
CA PRO A 309 -2.65 -14.13 -16.28
C PRO A 309 -1.92 -12.88 -16.75
N ASP A 310 -2.11 -12.56 -18.02
CA ASP A 310 -1.80 -11.24 -18.57
C ASP A 310 -2.76 -10.22 -17.97
N ILE A 311 -2.23 -9.04 -17.59
CA ILE A 311 -2.98 -7.97 -16.97
C ILE A 311 -3.22 -6.87 -18.01
N ALA A 312 -4.48 -6.60 -18.33
CA ALA A 312 -4.85 -5.52 -19.24
C ALA A 312 -4.90 -4.17 -18.50
N SER A 313 -4.71 -3.05 -19.22
CA SER A 313 -4.80 -1.71 -18.63
C SER A 313 -6.25 -1.34 -18.33
N HIS A 314 -6.54 -1.02 -17.07
CA HIS A 314 -7.82 -0.55 -16.56
C HIS A 314 -7.57 0.24 -15.26
N ALA A 315 -8.53 1.04 -14.79
CA ALA A 315 -8.39 1.75 -13.52
C ALA A 315 -8.09 0.80 -12.34
N ILE A 316 -8.64 -0.41 -12.34
CA ILE A 316 -8.41 -1.45 -11.33
C ILE A 316 -6.98 -2.02 -11.39
N THR A 317 -6.45 -2.18 -12.59
CA THR A 317 -5.23 -2.98 -12.83
C THR A 317 -3.98 -2.14 -13.08
N THR A 318 -4.13 -0.88 -13.49
CA THR A 318 -3.00 0.03 -13.73
C THR A 318 -2.09 0.18 -12.51
N PRO A 319 -2.60 0.34 -11.27
CA PRO A 319 -1.73 0.41 -10.09
C PRO A 319 -0.87 -0.85 -9.87
N LEU A 320 -1.40 -2.02 -10.23
CA LEU A 320 -0.64 -3.28 -10.14
C LEU A 320 0.50 -3.32 -11.14
N THR A 321 0.23 -2.96 -12.41
CA THR A 321 1.25 -2.97 -13.47
C THR A 321 2.34 -1.94 -13.20
N ASP A 322 1.99 -0.76 -12.73
CA ASP A 322 2.94 0.30 -12.36
C ASP A 322 3.82 -0.11 -11.19
N GLY A 323 3.26 -0.84 -10.21
CA GLY A 323 3.99 -1.43 -9.10
C GLY A 323 4.76 -2.71 -9.43
N GLY A 324 4.59 -3.28 -10.63
CA GLY A 324 5.21 -4.55 -11.04
C GLY A 324 4.63 -5.78 -10.33
N TYR A 325 3.42 -5.66 -9.76
CA TYR A 325 2.71 -6.76 -9.10
C TYR A 325 2.07 -7.71 -10.09
N ARG A 326 1.90 -8.96 -9.66
CA ARG A 326 1.21 -10.00 -10.41
C ARG A 326 0.01 -10.51 -9.63
N VAL A 327 -0.94 -11.10 -10.34
CA VAL A 327 -2.11 -11.77 -9.74
C VAL A 327 -1.96 -13.26 -10.00
N LEU A 328 -2.25 -14.07 -8.97
CA LEU A 328 -2.20 -15.52 -9.05
C LEU A 328 -3.62 -16.07 -8.84
N LEU A 329 -4.12 -16.82 -9.80
CA LEU A 329 -5.47 -17.36 -9.78
C LEU A 329 -5.44 -18.90 -9.97
N PRO A 330 -5.23 -19.68 -8.92
CA PRO A 330 -5.37 -21.13 -8.97
C PRO A 330 -6.80 -21.56 -9.25
N ILE A 331 -6.95 -22.66 -9.98
CA ILE A 331 -8.23 -23.36 -10.18
C ILE A 331 -9.32 -22.42 -10.74
N SER A 332 -8.97 -21.61 -11.71
CA SER A 332 -9.92 -20.68 -12.35
C SER A 332 -10.84 -21.40 -13.34
N GLN A 333 -12.05 -20.89 -13.45
CA GLN A 333 -12.95 -21.17 -14.55
C GLN A 333 -12.73 -20.18 -15.70
N GLY A 334 -12.90 -20.59 -16.94
CA GLY A 334 -12.80 -19.67 -18.09
C GLY A 334 -14.05 -18.79 -18.18
N LEU A 335 -13.87 -17.51 -18.46
CA LEU A 335 -14.94 -16.57 -18.80
C LEU A 335 -14.87 -16.20 -20.28
N THR A 336 -16.04 -16.17 -20.95
CA THR A 336 -16.21 -15.72 -22.33
C THR A 336 -17.12 -14.51 -22.37
N VAL A 337 -16.79 -13.58 -23.26
CA VAL A 337 -17.58 -12.38 -23.51
C VAL A 337 -18.33 -12.57 -24.83
N ALA A 338 -19.62 -12.26 -24.86
CA ALA A 338 -20.46 -12.35 -26.04
C ALA A 338 -19.97 -11.40 -27.12
N ASP A 339 -20.04 -11.81 -28.39
CA ASP A 339 -19.64 -10.99 -29.53
C ASP A 339 -20.62 -9.84 -29.78
N ASP A 340 -21.90 -10.00 -29.43
CA ASP A 340 -22.98 -9.04 -29.65
C ASP A 340 -23.49 -8.55 -28.27
N LEU A 341 -22.92 -7.44 -27.81
CA LEU A 341 -23.31 -6.78 -26.57
C LEU A 341 -24.37 -5.69 -26.89
N ARG A 342 -25.32 -5.49 -25.97
CA ARG A 342 -26.21 -4.33 -26.09
C ARG A 342 -25.41 -3.03 -26.00
N ASP A 343 -25.89 -1.96 -26.64
CA ASP A 343 -25.17 -0.67 -26.78
C ASP A 343 -24.82 -0.01 -25.44
N THR A 344 -25.53 -0.35 -24.36
CA THR A 344 -25.28 0.19 -23.00
C THR A 344 -24.16 -0.51 -22.27
N LEU A 345 -23.74 -1.71 -22.75
CA LEU A 345 -22.73 -2.53 -22.08
C LEU A 345 -21.32 -2.32 -22.65
N SER A 346 -20.39 -2.20 -21.75
CA SER A 346 -18.95 -2.28 -22.02
C SER A 346 -18.33 -3.37 -21.15
N VAL A 347 -17.61 -4.31 -21.77
CA VAL A 347 -16.92 -5.39 -21.04
C VAL A 347 -15.43 -5.34 -21.33
N THR A 348 -14.64 -5.14 -20.28
CA THR A 348 -13.17 -5.16 -20.34
C THR A 348 -12.64 -6.41 -19.69
N LYS A 349 -11.84 -7.18 -20.42
CA LYS A 349 -11.12 -8.35 -19.85
C LYS A 349 -9.92 -7.82 -19.06
N LEU A 350 -9.96 -7.95 -17.74
CA LEU A 350 -8.92 -7.45 -16.84
C LEU A 350 -7.72 -8.39 -16.76
N LEU A 351 -8.01 -9.69 -16.65
CA LEU A 351 -7.03 -10.77 -16.52
C LEU A 351 -7.34 -11.83 -17.58
N THR A 352 -6.33 -12.22 -18.36
CA THR A 352 -6.52 -13.16 -19.47
C THR A 352 -5.44 -14.23 -19.50
N THR A 353 -5.80 -15.41 -19.97
CA THR A 353 -4.85 -16.49 -20.24
C THR A 353 -4.12 -16.27 -21.56
N SER A 354 -3.06 -17.03 -21.80
CA SER A 354 -2.46 -17.11 -23.12
C SER A 354 -3.39 -17.81 -24.13
N SER A 355 -3.06 -17.71 -25.42
CA SER A 355 -3.76 -18.45 -26.48
C SER A 355 -3.54 -19.96 -26.43
N SER A 356 -2.58 -20.43 -25.62
CA SER A 356 -2.26 -21.85 -25.42
C SER A 356 -3.06 -22.52 -24.32
N ALA A 357 -3.86 -21.74 -23.57
CA ALA A 357 -4.71 -22.26 -22.52
C ALA A 357 -5.90 -23.06 -23.06
N PHE A 358 -6.40 -23.96 -22.25
CA PHE A 358 -7.63 -24.70 -22.50
C PHE A 358 -8.35 -25.01 -21.18
N ALA A 359 -9.67 -25.15 -21.24
CA ALA A 359 -10.46 -25.56 -20.09
C ALA A 359 -10.62 -27.10 -20.10
N LYS A 360 -10.17 -27.73 -19.01
CA LYS A 360 -10.30 -29.19 -18.80
C LYS A 360 -11.73 -29.52 -18.40
N ALA A 361 -12.50 -30.11 -19.31
CA ALA A 361 -13.90 -30.49 -19.06
C ALA A 361 -14.07 -31.46 -17.86
N ALA A 362 -13.03 -32.23 -17.52
CA ALA A 362 -13.02 -33.11 -16.36
C ALA A 362 -13.07 -32.35 -15.01
N GLY A 363 -12.80 -31.03 -14.99
CA GLY A 363 -12.85 -30.25 -13.79
C GLY A 363 -11.94 -30.78 -12.68
N TYR A 364 -12.49 -31.01 -11.47
CA TYR A 364 -11.72 -31.57 -10.34
C TYR A 364 -11.34 -33.07 -10.52
N ASP A 365 -11.93 -33.76 -11.47
CA ASP A 365 -11.61 -35.18 -11.78
C ASP A 365 -10.48 -35.32 -12.82
N LEU A 366 -9.80 -34.21 -13.13
CA LEU A 366 -8.69 -34.23 -14.10
C LEU A 366 -7.56 -35.17 -13.62
N THR A 367 -7.08 -36.01 -14.57
CA THR A 367 -6.00 -36.97 -14.32
C THR A 367 -4.73 -36.67 -15.10
N THR A 368 -4.82 -35.73 -16.03
CA THR A 368 -3.70 -35.23 -16.85
C THR A 368 -3.86 -33.76 -17.16
N TYR A 369 -2.74 -33.06 -17.32
CA TYR A 369 -2.70 -31.68 -17.80
C TYR A 369 -2.57 -31.55 -19.31
N GLU A 370 -2.47 -32.67 -20.02
CA GLU A 370 -2.50 -32.70 -21.49
C GLU A 370 -3.93 -32.47 -21.97
N LYS A 371 -4.06 -31.80 -23.13
CA LYS A 371 -5.35 -31.54 -23.74
C LYS A 371 -5.99 -32.85 -24.26
N GLU A 372 -7.28 -33.03 -23.95
CA GLU A 372 -8.08 -34.16 -24.32
C GLU A 372 -9.28 -33.78 -25.20
N GLU A 373 -9.96 -34.78 -25.74
CA GLU A 373 -11.20 -34.56 -26.49
C GLU A 373 -12.29 -34.03 -25.55
N GLY A 374 -12.96 -32.96 -25.96
CA GLY A 374 -13.97 -32.26 -25.14
C GLY A 374 -13.45 -31.02 -24.41
N ASP A 375 -12.12 -30.85 -24.30
CA ASP A 375 -11.53 -29.64 -23.71
C ASP A 375 -11.68 -28.44 -24.66
N VAL A 376 -12.06 -27.29 -24.07
CA VAL A 376 -12.34 -26.07 -24.81
C VAL A 376 -11.08 -25.20 -24.90
N ASN A 377 -10.76 -24.72 -26.13
CA ASN A 377 -9.61 -23.80 -26.31
C ASN A 377 -9.87 -22.42 -25.77
N GLY A 378 -8.82 -21.82 -25.17
CA GLY A 378 -8.75 -20.39 -24.87
C GLY A 378 -8.39 -19.52 -26.11
N PRO A 379 -8.03 -18.24 -25.91
CA PRO A 379 -7.81 -17.63 -24.58
C PRO A 379 -9.12 -17.35 -23.82
N PHE A 380 -9.04 -17.35 -22.49
CA PHE A 380 -10.16 -17.03 -21.61
C PHE A 380 -9.88 -15.74 -20.85
N ALA A 381 -10.93 -14.99 -20.50
CA ALA A 381 -10.84 -14.07 -19.40
C ALA A 381 -10.93 -14.86 -18.07
N LEU A 382 -10.19 -14.42 -17.06
CA LEU A 382 -10.25 -14.91 -15.68
C LEU A 382 -10.82 -13.85 -14.75
N ALA A 383 -10.79 -12.59 -15.18
CA ALA A 383 -11.47 -11.48 -14.55
C ALA A 383 -11.94 -10.49 -15.61
N VAL A 384 -13.12 -9.93 -15.40
CA VAL A 384 -13.73 -8.92 -16.27
C VAL A 384 -14.27 -7.77 -15.45
N ALA A 385 -14.24 -6.56 -16.02
CA ALA A 385 -15.02 -5.42 -15.57
C ALA A 385 -16.10 -5.15 -16.59
N ILE A 386 -17.34 -5.02 -16.14
CA ILE A 386 -18.53 -4.74 -16.94
C ILE A 386 -19.08 -3.41 -16.47
N SER A 387 -19.39 -2.52 -17.39
CA SER A 387 -20.11 -1.26 -17.12
C SER A 387 -21.35 -1.18 -17.95
N ASP A 388 -22.49 -0.96 -17.32
CA ASP A 388 -23.79 -0.80 -17.98
C ASP A 388 -24.35 0.60 -17.71
N THR A 389 -24.61 1.36 -18.75
CA THR A 389 -25.26 2.67 -18.65
C THR A 389 -26.76 2.47 -18.50
N VAL A 390 -27.27 2.55 -17.27
CA VAL A 390 -28.68 2.26 -16.93
C VAL A 390 -29.62 3.46 -17.14
N ASP A 391 -29.08 4.70 -16.99
CA ASP A 391 -29.78 5.96 -17.25
C ASP A 391 -28.75 7.06 -17.53
N ASP A 392 -29.18 8.28 -17.95
CA ASP A 392 -28.31 9.41 -18.23
C ASP A 392 -27.39 9.76 -17.04
N GLY A 393 -26.13 9.35 -17.14
CA GLY A 393 -25.09 9.58 -16.13
C GLY A 393 -25.06 8.59 -14.96
N ILE A 394 -25.90 7.54 -14.97
CA ILE A 394 -25.90 6.46 -13.99
C ILE A 394 -25.34 5.18 -14.63
N THR A 395 -24.33 4.59 -14.02
CA THR A 395 -23.75 3.31 -14.43
C THR A 395 -23.92 2.27 -13.34
N SER A 396 -24.06 1.01 -13.74
CA SER A 396 -23.92 -0.16 -12.89
C SER A 396 -22.65 -0.87 -13.29
N ASP A 397 -21.72 -1.00 -12.35
CA ASP A 397 -20.43 -1.62 -12.59
C ASP A 397 -20.36 -3.00 -11.92
N ILE A 398 -19.84 -3.98 -12.66
CA ILE A 398 -19.66 -5.34 -12.15
C ILE A 398 -18.20 -5.75 -12.37
N VAL A 399 -17.57 -6.27 -11.33
CA VAL A 399 -16.29 -6.99 -11.45
C VAL A 399 -16.55 -8.44 -11.17
N TRP A 400 -16.15 -9.32 -12.09
CA TRP A 400 -16.26 -10.76 -11.91
C TRP A 400 -14.90 -11.44 -12.04
N VAL A 401 -14.51 -12.20 -11.00
CA VAL A 401 -13.29 -13.00 -10.95
C VAL A 401 -13.67 -14.48 -10.79
N SER A 402 -13.09 -15.32 -11.60
CA SER A 402 -13.46 -16.76 -11.69
C SER A 402 -12.54 -17.68 -10.88
N SER A 403 -11.99 -17.19 -9.76
CA SER A 403 -11.21 -17.99 -8.82
C SER A 403 -11.40 -17.49 -7.40
N ALA A 404 -11.88 -18.34 -6.49
CA ALA A 404 -12.00 -18.05 -5.07
C ALA A 404 -10.63 -17.82 -4.40
N ALA A 405 -9.54 -18.32 -5.00
CA ALA A 405 -8.19 -18.12 -4.49
C ALA A 405 -7.69 -16.66 -4.60
N LEU A 406 -8.45 -15.78 -5.25
CA LEU A 406 -8.18 -14.33 -5.22
C LEU A 406 -8.04 -13.81 -3.78
N VAL A 407 -8.92 -14.25 -2.89
CA VAL A 407 -9.01 -13.78 -1.49
C VAL A 407 -8.40 -14.78 -0.48
N ASP A 408 -7.52 -15.66 -0.94
CA ASP A 408 -6.79 -16.60 -0.12
C ASP A 408 -5.43 -16.03 0.32
N ASP A 409 -5.15 -16.04 1.63
CA ASP A 409 -3.94 -15.46 2.22
C ASP A 409 -2.67 -16.13 1.72
N GLN A 410 -2.68 -17.46 1.55
CA GLN A 410 -1.52 -18.19 1.08
C GLN A 410 -1.20 -17.83 -0.36
N THR A 411 -2.22 -17.77 -1.21
CA THR A 411 -2.11 -17.36 -2.62
C THR A 411 -1.60 -15.92 -2.73
N ASN A 412 -2.17 -15.00 -1.92
CA ASN A 412 -1.76 -13.59 -1.86
C ASN A 412 -0.27 -13.43 -1.48
N THR A 413 0.19 -14.19 -0.49
CA THR A 413 1.60 -14.17 -0.05
C THR A 413 2.56 -14.58 -1.18
N GLN A 414 2.17 -15.49 -2.06
CA GLN A 414 3.00 -15.97 -3.17
C GLN A 414 3.25 -14.91 -4.26
N VAL A 415 2.38 -13.92 -4.36
CA VAL A 415 2.48 -12.79 -5.30
C VAL A 415 2.71 -11.45 -4.58
N SER A 416 3.27 -11.51 -3.38
CA SER A 416 3.69 -10.33 -2.59
C SER A 416 2.57 -9.31 -2.40
N GLY A 417 1.32 -9.75 -2.21
CA GLY A 417 0.17 -8.90 -1.97
C GLY A 417 -0.64 -8.53 -3.22
N GLY A 418 -0.21 -8.92 -4.41
CA GLY A 418 -0.86 -8.49 -5.65
C GLY A 418 -2.33 -8.91 -5.82
N ASN A 419 -2.74 -10.03 -5.21
CA ASN A 419 -4.15 -10.43 -5.18
C ASN A 419 -4.98 -9.49 -4.30
N GLN A 420 -4.47 -9.13 -3.12
CA GLN A 420 -5.14 -8.20 -2.22
C GLN A 420 -5.24 -6.80 -2.83
N ASP A 421 -4.19 -6.34 -3.51
CA ASP A 421 -4.22 -5.06 -4.23
C ASP A 421 -5.26 -5.06 -5.35
N PHE A 422 -5.34 -6.14 -6.14
CA PHE A 422 -6.40 -6.28 -7.16
C PHE A 422 -7.79 -6.23 -6.53
N PHE A 423 -8.00 -6.97 -5.44
CA PHE A 423 -9.27 -7.01 -4.72
C PHE A 423 -9.68 -5.64 -4.18
N LEU A 424 -8.76 -4.92 -3.53
CA LEU A 424 -9.02 -3.59 -2.97
C LEU A 424 -9.25 -2.54 -4.06
N ASN A 425 -8.48 -2.59 -5.16
CA ASN A 425 -8.69 -1.70 -6.30
C ASN A 425 -10.05 -1.93 -6.97
N ALA A 426 -10.48 -3.21 -7.06
CA ALA A 426 -11.80 -3.55 -7.58
C ALA A 426 -12.93 -3.04 -6.67
N LEU A 427 -12.81 -3.20 -5.35
CA LEU A 427 -13.77 -2.64 -4.39
C LEU A 427 -13.81 -1.10 -4.46
N GLY A 428 -12.65 -0.45 -4.47
CA GLY A 428 -12.55 1.01 -4.57
C GLY A 428 -13.20 1.54 -5.86
N TYR A 429 -13.00 0.84 -6.98
CA TYR A 429 -13.63 1.17 -8.26
C TYR A 429 -15.16 1.04 -8.19
N LEU A 430 -15.66 -0.08 -7.65
CA LEU A 430 -17.10 -0.36 -7.54
C LEU A 430 -17.80 0.55 -6.53
N CYS A 431 -17.15 0.93 -5.45
CA CYS A 431 -17.70 1.85 -4.47
C CYS A 431 -17.63 3.31 -4.90
N GLN A 432 -17.09 3.61 -6.10
CA GLN A 432 -16.85 4.98 -6.57
C GLN A 432 -16.15 5.83 -5.51
N ALA A 433 -15.40 5.18 -4.62
CA ALA A 433 -14.57 5.85 -3.66
C ALA A 433 -13.63 6.74 -4.44
N GLU A 434 -13.73 8.07 -4.25
CA GLU A 434 -12.77 9.00 -4.83
C GLU A 434 -11.40 8.43 -4.51
N GLN A 435 -10.60 8.10 -5.52
CA GLN A 435 -9.33 7.34 -5.53
C GLN A 435 -8.50 7.39 -4.23
N SER A 436 -9.12 7.10 -3.12
CA SER A 436 -8.48 6.82 -1.84
C SER A 436 -8.22 5.32 -1.68
N SER A 437 -8.06 4.60 -2.81
CA SER A 437 -7.50 3.25 -2.75
C SER A 437 -6.05 3.39 -2.26
N LEU A 438 -5.95 3.49 -0.94
CA LEU A 438 -4.71 3.66 -0.20
C LEU A 438 -3.99 2.31 -0.14
N SER A 439 -3.59 1.81 -1.30
CA SER A 439 -2.64 0.70 -1.37
C SER A 439 -1.25 1.17 -0.91
N ILE A 440 -1.19 1.64 0.34
CA ILE A 440 0.06 2.02 0.98
C ILE A 440 0.65 0.76 1.58
N HIS A 441 1.65 0.22 0.90
CA HIS A 441 2.28 -1.03 1.31
C HIS A 441 3.07 -0.88 2.62
N ALA A 442 3.00 -1.91 3.44
CA ALA A 442 3.84 -2.05 4.61
C ALA A 442 5.33 -2.03 4.23
N LYS A 443 6.14 -1.28 4.95
CA LYS A 443 7.58 -1.16 4.72
C LYS A 443 8.33 -2.14 5.62
N SER A 444 9.10 -3.04 5.03
CA SER A 444 9.89 -4.00 5.81
C SER A 444 10.95 -3.29 6.65
N LEU A 445 11.00 -3.62 7.94
CA LEU A 445 12.05 -3.18 8.87
C LEU A 445 13.22 -4.16 8.91
N SER A 446 13.10 -5.33 8.26
CA SER A 446 14.21 -6.26 8.15
C SER A 446 15.32 -5.61 7.32
N SER A 447 16.52 -5.57 7.89
CA SER A 447 17.72 -5.17 7.14
C SER A 447 18.03 -6.29 6.15
N ASP A 448 17.75 -6.06 4.88
CA ASP A 448 18.34 -6.89 3.84
C ASP A 448 19.85 -6.83 4.00
N THR A 449 20.44 -7.93 4.39
CA THR A 449 21.90 -8.05 4.36
C THR A 449 22.30 -7.99 2.90
N LEU A 450 23.09 -6.96 2.55
CA LEU A 450 23.62 -6.79 1.21
C LEU A 450 24.45 -8.04 0.88
N THR A 451 23.86 -8.99 0.19
CA THR A 451 24.57 -10.17 -0.31
C THR A 451 25.39 -9.72 -1.53
N MET A 452 26.59 -9.23 -1.26
CA MET A 452 27.54 -8.95 -2.33
C MET A 452 28.28 -10.24 -2.69
N ASP A 453 28.45 -10.49 -3.97
CA ASP A 453 29.31 -11.58 -4.40
C ASP A 453 30.78 -11.31 -3.97
N SER A 454 31.58 -12.36 -3.85
CA SER A 454 32.96 -12.24 -3.37
C SER A 454 33.83 -11.37 -4.29
N ALA A 455 33.50 -11.26 -5.57
CA ALA A 455 34.22 -10.43 -6.54
C ALA A 455 33.90 -8.94 -6.32
N ALA A 456 32.64 -8.59 -6.07
CA ALA A 456 32.22 -7.22 -5.76
C ALA A 456 32.81 -6.74 -4.42
N VAL A 457 32.81 -7.61 -3.37
CA VAL A 457 33.45 -7.32 -2.08
C VAL A 457 34.94 -7.06 -2.25
N SER A 458 35.62 -7.90 -3.03
CA SER A 458 37.08 -7.74 -3.30
C SER A 458 37.37 -6.45 -4.04
N ALA A 459 36.59 -6.13 -5.08
CA ALA A 459 36.73 -4.89 -5.86
C ALA A 459 36.51 -3.64 -4.99
N LEU A 460 35.50 -3.63 -4.16
CA LEU A 460 35.20 -2.52 -3.24
C LEU A 460 36.28 -2.36 -2.18
N THR A 461 36.80 -3.46 -1.65
CA THR A 461 37.88 -3.47 -0.67
C THR A 461 39.16 -2.87 -1.27
N VAL A 462 39.54 -3.27 -2.50
CA VAL A 462 40.70 -2.71 -3.21
C VAL A 462 40.50 -1.21 -3.49
N ALA A 463 39.31 -0.80 -3.89
CA ALA A 463 39.00 0.61 -4.14
C ALA A 463 39.12 1.47 -2.88
N VAL A 464 38.47 1.06 -1.79
CA VAL A 464 38.39 1.85 -0.54
C VAL A 464 39.68 1.80 0.27
N VAL A 465 40.30 0.63 0.40
CA VAL A 465 41.49 0.46 1.24
C VAL A 465 42.82 0.74 0.46
N GLY A 466 42.78 0.55 -0.86
CA GLY A 466 43.96 0.73 -1.71
C GLY A 466 43.97 2.04 -2.51
N VAL A 467 42.99 2.17 -3.43
CA VAL A 467 43.02 3.24 -4.45
C VAL A 467 42.79 4.62 -3.83
N ILE A 468 41.80 4.77 -2.97
CA ILE A 468 41.46 6.08 -2.35
C ILE A 468 42.61 6.59 -1.45
N PRO A 469 43.19 5.81 -0.52
CA PRO A 469 44.32 6.27 0.28
C PRO A 469 45.55 6.58 -0.56
N ALA A 470 45.86 5.76 -1.59
CA ALA A 470 46.98 6.01 -2.49
C ALA A 470 46.80 7.32 -3.26
N ALA A 471 45.59 7.62 -3.74
CA ALA A 471 45.29 8.88 -4.41
C ALA A 471 45.46 10.11 -3.48
N VAL A 472 45.02 10.02 -2.23
CA VAL A 472 45.20 11.08 -1.23
C VAL A 472 46.68 11.30 -0.91
N ILE A 473 47.46 10.22 -0.71
CA ILE A 473 48.91 10.31 -0.47
C ILE A 473 49.61 10.93 -1.68
N THR A 474 49.26 10.51 -2.90
CA THR A 474 49.87 11.04 -4.13
C THR A 474 49.60 12.53 -4.29
N LEU A 475 48.33 12.97 -4.02
CA LEU A 475 47.97 14.39 -4.01
C LEU A 475 48.75 15.17 -2.95
N GLY A 476 48.89 14.60 -1.75
CA GLY A 476 49.72 15.20 -0.69
C GLY A 476 51.18 15.38 -1.09
N ILE A 477 51.78 14.37 -1.72
CA ILE A 477 53.18 14.43 -2.23
C ILE A 477 53.31 15.49 -3.33
N VAL A 478 52.38 15.54 -4.28
CA VAL A 478 52.38 16.54 -5.37
C VAL A 478 52.30 17.98 -4.80
N ILE A 479 51.42 18.19 -3.83
CA ILE A 479 51.30 19.51 -3.18
C ILE A 479 52.59 19.86 -2.41
N TRP A 480 53.18 18.88 -1.68
CA TRP A 480 54.43 19.08 -0.95
C TRP A 480 55.59 19.44 -1.89
N ILE A 481 55.76 18.71 -3.01
CA ILE A 481 56.79 18.99 -4.02
C ILE A 481 56.59 20.36 -4.65
N ARG A 482 55.36 20.73 -5.00
CA ARG A 482 55.04 22.09 -5.53
C ARG A 482 55.37 23.19 -4.54
N ARG A 483 55.13 22.96 -3.24
CA ARG A 483 55.42 23.93 -2.18
C ARG A 483 56.94 24.07 -1.91
N LYS A 484 57.68 22.98 -2.07
CA LYS A 484 59.15 22.97 -1.90
C LYS A 484 59.88 23.61 -3.09
N ARG A 485 59.26 23.68 -4.26
CA ARG A 485 59.84 24.30 -5.47
C ARG A 485 59.46 25.79 -5.63
N ARG A 486 58.65 26.34 -4.76
CA ARG A 486 58.38 27.76 -4.57
C ARG A 486 59.23 28.30 -3.40
#